data_6ee2ce9e06becdb6fe4b3749c37b3682
#
_entry.id   6ee2ce9e06becdb6fe4b3749c37b3682
#
_cell.length_a   1.000
_cell.length_b   1.000
_cell.length_c   1.000
_cell.angle_alpha   90.00
_cell.angle_beta   90.00
_cell.angle_gamma   90.00
#
_symmetry.space_group_name_H-M   'P 1'
#
loop_
_entity.id
_entity.type
_entity.pdbx_description
1 polymer ?
#
loop_
_entity_poly.entity_id
_entity_poly.type
_entity_poly.pdbx_seq_one_letter_code
_entity_poly.pdbx_strand_id
1 'polypeptide(L)'
;MKKKIGSINPGESFVYGGARFVVLEHMDNGVFCLLEQSSKSVPFHNMDDAPRNNYAKSSLRKTVEGPWLNELLANGGSRDDMVPFDVDLRPTDQSEGYGTLENVLAAPLILWQYGKYKDIIPLNEDDWWWLVTPWACPWLRSPYARNSNDAWLVYSDGGSSSTRDCSLSYGIRPALKLNSDLLVSVDGEDGDGVEDGWSDGGSVDLSRVDTASLLKEIESRIAAADGGIQQGDCEARE
;
A
#
# COMPACT_ATOMS: atom_id res chain seq x y z
N MET A 1 14.41 -18.78 4.07
CA MET A 1 14.29 -19.76 2.92
C MET A 1 13.54 -19.11 1.76
N LYS A 2 13.87 -19.44 0.47
CA LYS A 2 13.09 -18.95 -0.68
C LYS A 2 12.15 -20.04 -1.18
N LYS A 3 10.88 -19.68 -1.43
CA LYS A 3 9.85 -20.55 -2.03
C LYS A 3 9.16 -19.85 -3.19
N LYS A 4 8.57 -20.59 -4.13
CA LYS A 4 7.64 -20.01 -5.09
C LYS A 4 6.39 -19.56 -4.34
N ILE A 5 5.92 -18.34 -4.61
CA ILE A 5 4.72 -17.81 -3.94
C ILE A 5 3.49 -18.70 -4.19
N GLY A 6 3.39 -19.33 -5.36
CA GLY A 6 2.34 -20.30 -5.67
C GLY A 6 2.34 -21.57 -4.82
N SER A 7 3.36 -21.80 -3.96
CA SER A 7 3.41 -22.92 -3.00
C SER A 7 3.15 -22.50 -1.57
N ILE A 8 2.88 -21.23 -1.30
CA ILE A 8 2.57 -20.71 0.04
C ILE A 8 1.06 -20.75 0.23
N ASN A 9 0.59 -21.32 1.37
CA ASN A 9 -0.84 -21.45 1.59
C ASN A 9 -1.52 -20.13 1.93
N PRO A 10 -2.83 -19.96 1.62
CA PRO A 10 -3.60 -18.84 2.14
C PRO A 10 -3.51 -18.72 3.66
N GLY A 11 -3.29 -17.49 4.15
CA GLY A 11 -3.02 -17.19 5.57
C GLY A 11 -1.56 -17.22 5.98
N GLU A 12 -0.67 -17.81 5.17
CA GLU A 12 0.78 -17.73 5.42
C GLU A 12 1.38 -16.45 4.84
N SER A 13 2.47 -15.96 5.49
CA SER A 13 3.12 -14.72 5.12
C SER A 13 4.46 -14.92 4.43
N PHE A 14 4.85 -13.93 3.62
CA PHE A 14 6.12 -13.88 2.91
C PHE A 14 6.63 -12.43 2.83
N VAL A 15 7.89 -12.27 2.44
CA VAL A 15 8.52 -10.95 2.23
C VAL A 15 8.72 -10.70 0.75
N TYR A 16 8.26 -9.52 0.28
CA TYR A 16 8.44 -9.02 -1.08
C TYR A 16 8.65 -7.50 -1.06
N GLY A 17 9.65 -6.99 -1.77
CA GLY A 17 9.95 -5.57 -1.82
C GLY A 17 10.19 -4.96 -0.43
N GLY A 18 10.83 -5.68 0.49
CA GLY A 18 11.10 -5.24 1.86
C GLY A 18 9.88 -5.19 2.79
N ALA A 19 8.70 -5.62 2.33
CA ALA A 19 7.47 -5.63 3.12
C ALA A 19 6.89 -7.05 3.26
N ARG A 20 6.16 -7.30 4.36
CA ARG A 20 5.49 -8.59 4.60
C ARG A 20 4.09 -8.57 4.03
N PHE A 21 3.73 -9.66 3.36
CA PHE A 21 2.42 -9.88 2.78
C PHE A 21 1.85 -11.21 3.25
N VAL A 22 0.54 -11.27 3.44
CA VAL A 22 -0.20 -12.52 3.65
C VAL A 22 -0.82 -12.97 2.33
N VAL A 23 -0.72 -14.26 2.01
CA VAL A 23 -1.41 -14.87 0.86
C VAL A 23 -2.91 -14.93 1.17
N LEU A 24 -3.73 -14.38 0.29
CA LEU A 24 -5.19 -14.43 0.40
C LEU A 24 -5.77 -15.55 -0.45
N GLU A 25 -5.35 -15.66 -1.71
CA GLU A 25 -5.93 -16.62 -2.66
C GLU A 25 -4.98 -16.92 -3.81
N HIS A 26 -4.99 -18.17 -4.27
CA HIS A 26 -4.40 -18.57 -5.54
C HIS A 26 -5.42 -18.38 -6.66
N MET A 27 -5.07 -17.57 -7.66
CA MET A 27 -5.89 -17.30 -8.84
C MET A 27 -5.25 -17.93 -10.08
N ASP A 28 -6.01 -18.13 -11.16
CA ASP A 28 -5.50 -18.78 -12.39
C ASP A 28 -4.25 -18.12 -12.95
N ASN A 29 -4.10 -16.81 -12.77
CA ASN A 29 -3.00 -16.02 -13.33
C ASN A 29 -2.08 -15.36 -12.29
N GLY A 30 -2.10 -15.82 -11.03
CA GLY A 30 -1.24 -15.28 -9.98
C GLY A 30 -1.74 -15.54 -8.57
N VAL A 31 -1.04 -15.00 -7.60
CA VAL A 31 -1.38 -15.10 -6.17
C VAL A 31 -1.82 -13.73 -5.67
N PHE A 32 -3.03 -13.64 -5.15
CA PHE A 32 -3.56 -12.44 -4.53
C PHE A 32 -3.10 -12.37 -3.08
N CYS A 33 -2.49 -11.27 -2.68
CA CYS A 33 -1.90 -11.08 -1.36
C CYS A 33 -2.18 -9.67 -0.84
N LEU A 34 -2.12 -9.50 0.48
CA LEU A 34 -2.38 -8.26 1.20
C LEU A 34 -1.17 -7.89 2.05
N LEU A 35 -0.83 -6.61 2.10
CA LEU A 35 0.16 -6.10 3.06
C LEU A 35 -0.26 -6.50 4.49
N GLU A 36 0.63 -7.14 5.24
CA GLU A 36 0.30 -7.76 6.54
C GLU A 36 -0.01 -6.73 7.63
N GLN A 37 0.70 -5.61 7.61
CA GLN A 37 0.47 -4.48 8.52
C GLN A 37 0.29 -3.20 7.73
N SER A 38 -0.46 -2.23 8.26
CA SER A 38 -0.59 -0.95 7.58
C SER A 38 0.75 -0.19 7.58
N SER A 39 1.06 0.44 6.45
CA SER A 39 2.36 1.10 6.26
C SER A 39 2.35 2.57 6.66
N LYS A 40 1.26 3.28 6.38
CA LYS A 40 1.13 4.73 6.58
C LYS A 40 -0.30 5.06 6.96
N SER A 41 -0.50 6.12 7.74
CA SER A 41 -1.81 6.68 8.02
C SER A 41 -2.03 7.90 7.12
N VAL A 42 -3.05 7.82 6.27
CA VAL A 42 -3.37 8.85 5.28
C VAL A 42 -4.89 9.06 5.18
N PRO A 43 -5.36 10.25 4.77
CA PRO A 43 -6.77 10.44 4.47
C PRO A 43 -7.16 9.66 3.22
N PHE A 44 -8.42 9.20 3.18
CA PHE A 44 -8.96 8.63 1.95
C PHE A 44 -8.97 9.69 0.84
N HIS A 45 -9.45 10.90 1.16
CA HIS A 45 -9.40 12.03 0.26
C HIS A 45 -9.28 13.35 1.04
N ASN A 46 -8.23 14.12 0.77
CA ASN A 46 -7.90 15.34 1.48
C ASN A 46 -8.29 16.64 0.74
N MET A 47 -9.04 16.53 -0.36
CA MET A 47 -9.53 17.67 -1.14
C MET A 47 -11.01 17.93 -0.83
N ASP A 48 -11.48 19.14 -1.05
CA ASP A 48 -12.89 19.52 -0.84
C ASP A 48 -13.80 19.23 -2.03
N ASP A 49 -13.28 18.56 -3.06
CA ASP A 49 -14.05 18.16 -4.23
C ASP A 49 -14.86 16.87 -3.95
N ALA A 50 -16.15 16.94 -4.12
CA ALA A 50 -17.04 15.78 -4.00
C ALA A 50 -17.15 15.03 -5.37
N PRO A 51 -17.34 13.72 -5.34
CA PRO A 51 -17.48 12.81 -4.19
C PRO A 51 -16.15 12.38 -3.59
N ARG A 52 -15.97 12.53 -2.26
CA ARG A 52 -14.72 12.23 -1.57
C ARG A 52 -14.43 10.72 -1.45
N ASN A 53 -15.45 9.88 -1.46
CA ASN A 53 -15.31 8.42 -1.35
C ASN A 53 -15.12 7.70 -2.70
N ASN A 54 -14.84 8.44 -3.77
CA ASN A 54 -14.46 7.86 -5.06
C ASN A 54 -12.97 7.49 -5.07
N TYR A 55 -12.66 6.22 -4.85
CA TYR A 55 -11.27 5.75 -4.85
C TYR A 55 -10.53 6.09 -6.14
N ALA A 56 -11.18 5.99 -7.30
CA ALA A 56 -10.53 6.28 -8.58
C ALA A 56 -9.92 7.68 -8.69
N LYS A 57 -10.46 8.66 -7.94
CA LYS A 57 -9.99 10.05 -7.91
C LYS A 57 -9.34 10.45 -6.59
N SER A 58 -9.28 9.53 -5.62
CA SER A 58 -8.88 9.83 -4.24
C SER A 58 -7.40 10.13 -4.07
N SER A 59 -7.07 10.81 -2.97
CA SER A 59 -5.70 10.99 -2.51
C SER A 59 -5.09 9.66 -2.07
N LEU A 60 -5.89 8.75 -1.53
CA LEU A 60 -5.48 7.40 -1.14
C LEU A 60 -4.93 6.64 -2.36
N ARG A 61 -5.64 6.64 -3.49
CA ARG A 61 -5.15 6.01 -4.72
C ARG A 61 -3.81 6.60 -5.16
N LYS A 62 -3.69 7.93 -5.18
CA LYS A 62 -2.43 8.59 -5.55
C LYS A 62 -1.28 8.18 -4.64
N THR A 63 -1.55 7.98 -3.35
CA THR A 63 -0.55 7.50 -2.38
C THR A 63 -0.16 6.05 -2.64
N VAL A 64 -1.13 5.16 -2.89
CA VAL A 64 -0.88 3.73 -3.14
C VAL A 64 -0.13 3.52 -4.45
N GLU A 65 -0.62 4.09 -5.57
CA GLU A 65 0.00 3.92 -6.90
C GLU A 65 1.28 4.74 -7.10
N GLY A 66 1.52 5.75 -6.27
CA GLY A 66 2.70 6.62 -6.30
C GLY A 66 3.72 6.27 -5.22
N PRO A 67 3.80 7.06 -4.12
CA PRO A 67 4.86 6.90 -3.11
C PRO A 67 4.99 5.50 -2.54
N TRP A 68 3.88 4.83 -2.21
CA TRP A 68 3.93 3.49 -1.62
C TRP A 68 4.45 2.44 -2.62
N LEU A 69 3.92 2.41 -3.84
CA LEU A 69 4.37 1.46 -4.85
C LEU A 69 5.83 1.71 -5.25
N ASN A 70 6.24 2.97 -5.36
CA ASN A 70 7.62 3.32 -5.66
C ASN A 70 8.58 2.88 -4.56
N GLU A 71 8.20 2.98 -3.29
CA GLU A 71 8.97 2.49 -2.15
C GLU A 71 9.12 0.96 -2.20
N LEU A 72 8.05 0.22 -2.50
CA LEU A 72 8.09 -1.23 -2.69
C LEU A 72 9.05 -1.63 -3.82
N LEU A 73 9.01 -0.92 -4.95
CA LEU A 73 9.89 -1.16 -6.10
C LEU A 73 11.36 -0.84 -5.77
N ALA A 74 11.62 0.24 -5.04
CA ALA A 74 12.96 0.62 -4.62
C ALA A 74 13.60 -0.39 -3.66
N ASN A 75 12.77 -1.12 -2.91
CA ASN A 75 13.19 -2.16 -1.96
C ASN A 75 13.23 -3.58 -2.56
N GLY A 76 13.30 -3.70 -3.88
CA GLY A 76 13.50 -4.97 -4.59
C GLY A 76 12.24 -5.61 -5.17
N GLY A 77 11.10 -4.93 -5.14
CA GLY A 77 9.94 -5.31 -5.94
C GLY A 77 10.15 -4.99 -7.43
N SER A 78 9.39 -5.65 -8.31
CA SER A 78 9.40 -5.37 -9.75
C SER A 78 7.98 -5.29 -10.30
N ARG A 79 7.74 -4.39 -11.26
CA ARG A 79 6.46 -4.34 -11.97
C ARG A 79 6.21 -5.61 -12.81
N ASP A 80 7.26 -6.25 -13.29
CA ASP A 80 7.17 -7.49 -14.09
C ASP A 80 6.71 -8.69 -13.25
N ASP A 81 6.85 -8.62 -11.93
CA ASP A 81 6.33 -9.62 -10.99
C ASP A 81 4.82 -9.46 -10.74
N MET A 82 4.27 -8.29 -11.05
CA MET A 82 2.89 -7.93 -10.71
C MET A 82 1.93 -8.25 -11.85
N VAL A 83 0.81 -8.85 -11.51
CA VAL A 83 -0.29 -9.12 -12.42
C VAL A 83 -1.38 -8.08 -12.19
N PRO A 84 -1.77 -7.28 -13.19
CA PRO A 84 -2.85 -6.32 -13.02
C PRO A 84 -4.17 -7.00 -12.64
N PHE A 85 -5.00 -6.28 -11.86
CA PHE A 85 -6.33 -6.73 -11.48
C PHE A 85 -7.32 -5.56 -11.49
N ASP A 86 -8.60 -5.89 -11.51
CA ASP A 86 -9.67 -4.89 -11.53
C ASP A 86 -10.25 -4.70 -10.13
N VAL A 87 -10.64 -3.47 -9.83
CA VAL A 87 -11.23 -3.07 -8.54
C VAL A 87 -12.65 -2.58 -8.77
N ASP A 88 -13.63 -3.30 -8.21
CA ASP A 88 -15.04 -2.93 -8.27
C ASP A 88 -15.34 -1.81 -7.27
N LEU A 89 -15.67 -0.63 -7.76
CA LEU A 89 -16.00 0.55 -6.96
C LEU A 89 -17.52 0.76 -6.78
N ARG A 90 -18.31 -0.28 -7.00
CA ARG A 90 -19.73 -0.24 -6.68
C ARG A 90 -19.94 -0.28 -5.17
N PRO A 91 -20.91 0.46 -4.65
CA PRO A 91 -21.25 0.42 -3.24
C PRO A 91 -21.97 -0.89 -2.88
N THR A 92 -22.17 -1.11 -1.58
CA THR A 92 -22.78 -2.34 -1.05
C THR A 92 -24.21 -2.59 -1.53
N ASP A 93 -24.95 -1.56 -1.95
CA ASP A 93 -26.30 -1.66 -2.51
C ASP A 93 -26.32 -2.06 -4.00
N GLN A 94 -25.17 -2.38 -4.58
CA GLN A 94 -25.00 -2.77 -5.98
C GLN A 94 -25.47 -1.70 -7.00
N SER A 95 -25.68 -0.45 -6.59
CA SER A 95 -25.90 0.66 -7.52
C SER A 95 -24.67 0.87 -8.40
N GLU A 96 -24.80 1.60 -9.51
CA GLU A 96 -23.70 1.81 -10.48
C GLU A 96 -22.42 2.35 -9.84
N GLY A 97 -22.53 3.15 -8.76
CA GLY A 97 -21.40 3.69 -8.02
C GLY A 97 -20.40 4.41 -8.93
N TYR A 98 -19.13 4.02 -8.81
CA TYR A 98 -18.03 4.57 -9.59
C TYR A 98 -17.49 3.58 -10.64
N GLY A 99 -18.23 2.48 -10.88
CA GLY A 99 -17.86 1.46 -11.86
C GLY A 99 -16.67 0.61 -11.44
N THR A 100 -15.91 0.14 -12.41
CA THR A 100 -14.72 -0.70 -12.22
C THR A 100 -13.47 0.10 -12.59
N LEU A 101 -12.46 0.04 -11.74
CA LEU A 101 -11.14 0.57 -12.02
C LEU A 101 -10.27 -0.59 -12.55
N GLU A 102 -9.93 -0.52 -13.82
CA GLU A 102 -9.25 -1.60 -14.55
C GLU A 102 -7.71 -1.51 -14.45
N ASN A 103 -7.05 -2.67 -14.55
CA ASN A 103 -5.60 -2.79 -14.70
C ASN A 103 -4.78 -2.15 -13.57
N VAL A 104 -5.22 -2.30 -12.33
CA VAL A 104 -4.55 -1.78 -11.13
C VAL A 104 -3.45 -2.74 -10.70
N LEU A 105 -2.28 -2.22 -10.31
CA LEU A 105 -1.18 -3.04 -9.76
C LEU A 105 -1.27 -3.18 -8.24
N ALA A 106 -1.83 -2.18 -7.56
CA ALA A 106 -1.98 -2.16 -6.11
C ALA A 106 -3.23 -1.37 -5.69
N ALA A 107 -4.04 -1.91 -4.79
CA ALA A 107 -5.18 -1.22 -4.19
C ALA A 107 -5.54 -1.84 -2.85
N PRO A 108 -6.09 -1.10 -1.87
CA PRO A 108 -6.72 -1.72 -0.71
C PRO A 108 -7.92 -2.59 -1.12
N LEU A 109 -8.31 -3.51 -0.24
CA LEU A 109 -9.44 -4.42 -0.51
C LEU A 109 -10.76 -3.67 -0.63
N ILE A 110 -11.70 -4.24 -1.39
CA ILE A 110 -13.13 -3.91 -1.28
C ILE A 110 -13.75 -4.66 -0.10
N LEU A 111 -14.87 -4.18 0.42
CA LEU A 111 -15.55 -4.77 1.57
C LEU A 111 -15.88 -6.26 1.37
N TRP A 112 -16.31 -6.63 0.15
CA TRP A 112 -16.62 -8.02 -0.16
C TRP A 112 -15.38 -8.93 -0.07
N GLN A 113 -14.23 -8.48 -0.59
CA GLN A 113 -12.95 -9.19 -0.48
C GLN A 113 -12.53 -9.30 0.99
N TYR A 114 -12.66 -8.22 1.76
CA TYR A 114 -12.40 -8.27 3.20
C TYR A 114 -13.28 -9.32 3.89
N GLY A 115 -14.58 -9.32 3.63
CA GLY A 115 -15.50 -10.32 4.19
C GLY A 115 -15.13 -11.76 3.82
N LYS A 116 -14.61 -11.99 2.60
CA LYS A 116 -14.16 -13.30 2.13
C LYS A 116 -12.89 -13.78 2.85
N TYR A 117 -11.95 -12.87 3.13
CA TYR A 117 -10.63 -13.24 3.63
C TYR A 117 -10.37 -12.90 5.10
N LYS A 118 -11.32 -12.28 5.80
CA LYS A 118 -11.12 -11.77 7.18
C LYS A 118 -10.56 -12.79 8.16
N ASP A 119 -10.88 -14.07 8.00
CA ASP A 119 -10.48 -15.12 8.94
C ASP A 119 -8.99 -15.54 8.76
N ILE A 120 -8.35 -15.14 7.67
CA ILE A 120 -6.93 -15.41 7.38
C ILE A 120 -6.08 -14.13 7.35
N ILE A 121 -6.70 -12.96 7.48
CA ILE A 121 -5.99 -11.68 7.56
C ILE A 121 -5.53 -11.46 9.00
N PRO A 122 -4.22 -11.29 9.26
CA PRO A 122 -3.73 -10.99 10.59
C PRO A 122 -4.31 -9.68 11.13
N LEU A 123 -4.78 -9.72 12.38
CA LEU A 123 -5.23 -8.55 13.12
C LEU A 123 -4.03 -7.95 13.86
N ASN A 124 -3.92 -6.65 13.86
CA ASN A 124 -2.88 -5.91 14.55
C ASN A 124 -3.51 -4.90 15.49
N GLU A 125 -3.00 -4.79 16.70
CA GLU A 125 -3.45 -3.79 17.68
C GLU A 125 -3.27 -2.38 17.09
N ASP A 126 -4.28 -1.52 17.30
CA ASP A 126 -4.34 -0.13 16.80
C ASP A 126 -4.25 0.05 15.28
N ASP A 127 -4.37 -1.02 14.49
CA ASP A 127 -4.31 -0.98 13.03
C ASP A 127 -5.71 -0.79 12.40
N TRP A 128 -6.15 0.45 12.28
CA TRP A 128 -7.35 0.81 11.53
C TRP A 128 -6.97 1.20 10.11
N TRP A 129 -7.61 0.59 9.09
CA TRP A 129 -7.20 0.78 7.71
C TRP A 129 -8.36 0.86 6.72
N TRP A 130 -8.14 1.63 5.64
CA TRP A 130 -9.15 1.89 4.63
C TRP A 130 -9.45 0.69 3.74
N LEU A 131 -10.75 0.52 3.44
CA LEU A 131 -11.25 -0.24 2.28
C LEU A 131 -11.64 0.75 1.18
N VAL A 132 -11.66 0.30 -0.08
CA VAL A 132 -11.99 1.19 -1.21
C VAL A 132 -13.48 1.21 -1.57
N THR A 133 -14.32 0.43 -0.87
CA THR A 133 -15.76 0.44 -1.10
C THR A 133 -16.37 1.76 -0.65
N PRO A 134 -17.06 2.49 -1.53
CA PRO A 134 -17.79 3.68 -1.13
C PRO A 134 -18.99 3.30 -0.28
N TRP A 135 -19.32 4.16 0.69
CA TRP A 135 -20.54 3.96 1.45
C TRP A 135 -21.77 4.38 0.64
N ALA A 136 -22.81 3.56 0.65
CA ALA A 136 -24.14 3.91 0.20
C ALA A 136 -25.16 3.40 1.22
N CYS A 137 -26.15 4.23 1.54
CA CYS A 137 -27.24 3.84 2.42
C CYS A 137 -28.43 3.33 1.57
N PRO A 138 -28.68 2.01 1.55
CA PRO A 138 -29.74 1.43 0.69
C PRO A 138 -31.17 1.80 1.15
N TRP A 139 -31.34 2.24 2.40
CA TRP A 139 -32.63 2.46 3.02
C TRP A 139 -33.21 3.88 2.85
N LEU A 140 -32.40 4.83 2.43
CA LEU A 140 -32.83 6.22 2.27
C LEU A 140 -32.97 6.54 0.78
N ARG A 141 -34.19 6.53 0.27
CA ARG A 141 -34.55 6.94 -1.10
C ARG A 141 -34.44 8.46 -1.35
N SER A 142 -33.75 9.18 -0.48
CA SER A 142 -33.50 10.62 -0.61
C SER A 142 -32.23 10.87 -1.43
N PRO A 143 -32.17 11.88 -2.30
CA PRO A 143 -30.94 12.28 -2.99
C PRO A 143 -29.81 12.69 -2.03
N TYR A 144 -30.12 12.94 -0.75
CA TYR A 144 -29.14 13.19 0.32
C TYR A 144 -28.62 11.91 1.01
N ALA A 145 -29.08 10.73 0.62
CA ALA A 145 -28.77 9.47 1.29
C ALA A 145 -27.44 8.84 0.84
N ARG A 146 -26.81 9.37 -0.18
CA ARG A 146 -25.44 8.99 -0.57
C ARG A 146 -24.48 9.93 0.13
N ASN A 147 -24.00 9.54 1.32
CA ASN A 147 -22.92 10.29 1.94
C ASN A 147 -21.62 10.04 1.14
N SER A 148 -21.34 10.94 0.21
CA SER A 148 -20.14 10.92 -0.63
C SER A 148 -18.85 11.24 0.15
N ASN A 149 -18.95 11.49 1.44
CA ASN A 149 -17.84 11.85 2.31
C ASN A 149 -17.31 10.69 3.15
N ASP A 150 -18.04 9.55 3.21
CA ASP A 150 -17.66 8.43 4.05
C ASP A 150 -17.24 7.21 3.21
N ALA A 151 -16.21 6.51 3.70
CA ALA A 151 -15.74 5.25 3.15
C ALA A 151 -15.70 4.15 4.22
N TRP A 152 -15.60 2.91 3.79
CA TRP A 152 -15.45 1.77 4.67
C TRP A 152 -14.03 1.67 5.22
N LEU A 153 -13.91 1.22 6.45
CA LEU A 153 -12.65 0.85 7.07
C LEU A 153 -12.80 -0.42 7.91
N VAL A 154 -11.66 -1.01 8.25
CA VAL A 154 -11.54 -2.14 9.19
C VAL A 154 -10.91 -1.63 10.48
N TYR A 155 -11.46 -2.08 11.61
CA TYR A 155 -10.93 -1.83 12.95
C TYR A 155 -9.86 -2.87 13.34
N SER A 156 -9.10 -2.58 14.39
CA SER A 156 -8.11 -3.51 14.95
C SER A 156 -8.69 -4.83 15.46
N ASP A 157 -9.95 -4.86 15.85
CA ASP A 157 -10.68 -6.07 16.27
C ASP A 157 -11.25 -6.90 15.09
N GLY A 158 -11.01 -6.47 13.85
CA GLY A 158 -11.56 -7.10 12.65
C GLY A 158 -13.00 -6.69 12.34
N GLY A 159 -13.61 -5.82 13.12
CA GLY A 159 -14.87 -5.17 12.76
C GLY A 159 -14.72 -4.23 11.57
N SER A 160 -15.80 -3.94 10.85
CA SER A 160 -15.78 -2.96 9.76
C SER A 160 -16.88 -1.91 9.93
N SER A 161 -16.60 -0.69 9.50
CA SER A 161 -17.54 0.43 9.56
C SER A 161 -17.54 1.24 8.28
N SER A 162 -18.71 1.74 7.92
CA SER A 162 -18.93 2.56 6.72
C SER A 162 -19.02 4.07 7.01
N THR A 163 -18.94 4.47 8.27
CA THR A 163 -19.24 5.87 8.69
C THR A 163 -17.97 6.60 9.10
N ARG A 164 -16.96 6.59 8.23
CA ARG A 164 -15.73 7.33 8.49
C ARG A 164 -15.47 8.36 7.41
N ASP A 165 -15.42 9.61 7.86
CA ASP A 165 -15.14 10.75 6.98
C ASP A 165 -13.81 10.56 6.26
N CYS A 166 -13.83 10.71 4.94
CA CYS A 166 -12.69 10.52 4.06
C CYS A 166 -11.53 11.49 4.32
N SER A 167 -11.74 12.57 5.08
CA SER A 167 -10.69 13.49 5.50
C SER A 167 -9.86 12.99 6.69
N LEU A 168 -10.38 12.02 7.44
CA LEU A 168 -9.65 11.39 8.54
C LEU A 168 -8.52 10.50 8.02
N SER A 169 -7.46 10.34 8.80
CA SER A 169 -6.29 9.53 8.42
C SER A 169 -6.34 8.16 9.10
N TYR A 170 -6.27 7.11 8.29
CA TYR A 170 -6.15 5.72 8.73
C TYR A 170 -5.11 4.99 7.91
N GLY A 171 -4.71 3.81 8.36
CA GLY A 171 -3.71 2.98 7.73
C GLY A 171 -4.07 2.57 6.30
N ILE A 172 -3.05 2.19 5.53
CA ILE A 172 -3.23 1.60 4.21
C ILE A 172 -2.64 0.19 4.19
N ARG A 173 -3.42 -0.77 3.72
CA ARG A 173 -2.99 -2.15 3.48
C ARG A 173 -3.29 -2.49 2.01
N PRO A 174 -2.37 -2.16 1.08
CA PRO A 174 -2.58 -2.49 -0.31
C PRO A 174 -2.48 -4.01 -0.55
N ALA A 175 -3.38 -4.50 -1.41
CA ALA A 175 -3.29 -5.81 -2.01
C ALA A 175 -2.55 -5.73 -3.34
N LEU A 176 -1.85 -6.81 -3.68
CA LEU A 176 -1.15 -7.05 -4.93
C LEU A 176 -1.61 -8.39 -5.50
N LYS A 177 -1.47 -8.55 -6.82
CA LYS A 177 -1.47 -9.87 -7.43
C LYS A 177 -0.09 -10.12 -8.05
N LEU A 178 0.59 -11.16 -7.60
CA LEU A 178 1.96 -11.50 -8.00
C LEU A 178 1.97 -12.79 -8.83
N ASN A 179 2.95 -12.90 -9.74
CA ASN A 179 3.14 -14.09 -10.55
C ASN A 179 3.43 -15.32 -9.66
N SER A 180 2.72 -16.42 -9.86
CA SER A 180 2.82 -17.65 -9.05
C SER A 180 4.21 -18.28 -9.03
N ASP A 181 5.04 -18.03 -10.05
CA ASP A 181 6.40 -18.55 -10.16
C ASP A 181 7.44 -17.69 -9.45
N LEU A 182 7.06 -16.52 -8.93
CA LEU A 182 7.94 -15.61 -8.22
C LEU A 182 8.54 -16.29 -6.98
N LEU A 183 9.86 -16.14 -6.81
CA LEU A 183 10.59 -16.63 -5.64
C LEU A 183 10.62 -15.56 -4.55
N VAL A 184 9.97 -15.83 -3.43
CA VAL A 184 9.87 -14.93 -2.27
C VAL A 184 10.53 -15.53 -1.03
N SER A 185 10.89 -14.70 -0.06
CA SER A 185 11.41 -15.13 1.24
C SER A 185 10.26 -15.46 2.17
N VAL A 186 10.32 -16.63 2.82
CA VAL A 186 9.39 -17.02 3.89
C VAL A 186 10.17 -17.15 5.20
N ASP A 187 9.60 -16.67 6.29
CA ASP A 187 10.15 -16.86 7.63
C ASP A 187 9.80 -18.27 8.10
N GLY A 188 10.78 -18.96 8.63
CA GLY A 188 10.52 -20.24 9.28
C GLY A 188 11.49 -21.35 8.85
N GLU A 189 12.24 -21.86 9.80
CA GLU A 189 13.10 -23.05 9.76
C GLU A 189 14.43 -22.92 8.98
N ASP A 190 15.19 -21.87 9.22
CA ASP A 190 16.66 -21.99 9.16
C ASP A 190 17.18 -22.07 10.60
N GLY A 191 17.20 -23.30 11.11
CA GLY A 191 18.05 -23.67 12.22
C GLY A 191 19.50 -23.65 11.75
N ASP A 192 20.09 -22.47 11.73
CA ASP A 192 21.52 -22.26 11.87
C ASP A 192 21.74 -20.81 12.32
N GLY A 193 22.28 -20.70 13.55
CA GLY A 193 22.40 -19.44 14.29
C GLY A 193 23.19 -18.38 13.55
N VAL A 194 22.44 -17.45 13.00
CA VAL A 194 22.87 -16.06 12.96
C VAL A 194 22.03 -15.39 14.05
N GLU A 195 22.63 -15.11 15.19
CA GLU A 195 22.08 -14.25 16.22
C GLU A 195 21.76 -12.91 15.57
N ASP A 196 20.48 -12.70 15.21
CA ASP A 196 19.95 -11.40 14.85
C ASP A 196 19.97 -10.54 16.12
N GLY A 197 21.12 -9.91 16.34
CA GLY A 197 21.33 -8.93 17.41
C GLY A 197 20.53 -7.66 17.20
N TRP A 198 19.21 -7.75 17.16
CA TRP A 198 18.29 -6.62 17.34
C TRP A 198 17.73 -6.68 18.76
N SER A 199 18.60 -6.57 19.75
CA SER A 199 18.23 -6.18 21.10
C SER A 199 18.35 -4.66 21.19
N ASP A 200 17.20 -4.04 21.41
CA ASP A 200 16.98 -2.82 22.17
C ASP A 200 18.20 -1.89 22.37
N GLY A 201 18.15 -0.69 21.74
CA GLY A 201 18.88 0.49 22.24
C GLY A 201 20.40 0.51 22.03
N GLY A 202 20.97 -0.25 21.13
CA GLY A 202 22.39 -0.19 20.81
C GLY A 202 22.74 1.07 20.02
N SER A 203 23.48 2.00 20.61
CA SER A 203 24.15 3.09 19.90
C SER A 203 24.98 2.53 18.76
N VAL A 204 24.72 2.97 17.53
CA VAL A 204 25.55 2.63 16.36
C VAL A 204 26.98 3.10 16.67
N ASP A 205 27.93 2.17 16.74
CA ASP A 205 29.35 2.52 16.89
C ASP A 205 29.86 3.13 15.59
N LEU A 206 29.83 4.45 15.54
CA LEU A 206 30.33 5.24 14.40
C LEU A 206 31.84 5.33 14.34
N SER A 207 32.59 4.70 15.27
CA SER A 207 34.06 4.76 15.32
C SER A 207 34.74 4.07 14.12
N ARG A 208 34.02 3.25 13.36
CA ARG A 208 34.48 2.56 12.16
C ARG A 208 34.04 3.19 10.85
N VAL A 209 33.27 4.26 10.90
CA VAL A 209 32.84 5.00 9.71
C VAL A 209 33.92 6.04 9.39
N ASP A 210 34.59 5.88 8.27
CA ASP A 210 35.49 6.92 7.76
C ASP A 210 34.68 8.13 7.31
N THR A 211 34.48 9.03 8.26
CA THR A 211 33.72 10.28 8.07
C THR A 211 34.31 11.18 6.98
N ALA A 212 35.62 11.05 6.70
CA ALA A 212 36.27 11.81 5.64
C ALA A 212 35.85 11.31 4.24
N SER A 213 35.70 10.01 4.06
CA SER A 213 35.18 9.42 2.81
C SER A 213 33.71 9.75 2.60
N LEU A 214 32.89 9.76 3.67
CA LEU A 214 31.48 10.12 3.59
C LEU A 214 31.27 11.59 3.23
N LEU A 215 32.06 12.49 3.82
CA LEU A 215 32.03 13.91 3.49
C LEU A 215 32.43 14.19 2.04
N LYS A 216 33.46 13.54 1.52
CA LYS A 216 33.87 13.63 0.12
C LYS A 216 32.77 13.20 -0.85
N GLU A 217 32.06 12.12 -0.53
CA GLU A 217 30.94 11.64 -1.36
C GLU A 217 29.77 12.61 -1.36
N ILE A 218 29.44 13.22 -0.20
CA ILE A 218 28.40 14.24 -0.08
C ILE A 218 28.80 15.51 -0.87
N GLU A 219 30.03 15.98 -0.73
CA GLU A 219 30.54 17.15 -1.47
C GLU A 219 30.51 16.91 -2.99
N SER A 220 30.87 15.70 -3.45
CA SER A 220 30.80 15.31 -4.85
C SER A 220 29.36 15.36 -5.40
N ARG A 221 28.40 14.89 -4.62
CA ARG A 221 26.97 14.92 -5.03
C ARG A 221 26.39 16.32 -5.03
N ILE A 222 26.78 17.18 -4.10
CA ILE A 222 26.38 18.60 -4.07
C ILE A 222 26.96 19.34 -5.29
N ALA A 223 28.24 19.14 -5.59
CA ALA A 223 28.88 19.76 -6.76
C ALA A 223 28.25 19.30 -8.10
N ALA A 224 27.81 18.05 -8.18
CA ALA A 224 27.10 17.53 -9.36
C ALA A 224 25.68 18.13 -9.50
N ALA A 225 25.03 18.49 -8.39
CA ALA A 225 23.71 19.12 -8.39
C ALA A 225 23.77 20.63 -8.75
N ASP A 226 24.82 21.35 -8.36
CA ASP A 226 25.00 22.76 -8.67
C ASP A 226 25.47 23.04 -10.10
N GLY A 227 26.01 22.06 -10.81
CA GLY A 227 26.49 22.21 -12.21
C GLY A 227 25.39 22.31 -13.27
N GLY A 228 24.10 22.27 -12.89
CA GLY A 228 22.96 22.26 -13.81
C GLY A 228 22.21 23.57 -14.05
N ILE A 229 22.62 24.69 -13.45
CA ILE A 229 21.94 25.99 -13.65
C ILE A 229 22.78 26.86 -14.60
N GLN A 230 22.55 26.70 -15.90
CA GLN A 230 22.98 27.72 -16.88
C GLN A 230 22.00 28.87 -16.84
N GLN A 231 22.56 30.06 -16.58
CA GLN A 231 21.90 31.36 -16.73
C GLN A 231 21.43 31.53 -18.19
N GLY A 232 20.13 31.56 -18.41
CA GLY A 232 19.54 32.05 -19.65
C GLY A 232 19.46 33.57 -19.63
N ASP A 233 20.17 34.20 -20.53
CA ASP A 233 20.19 35.67 -20.76
C ASP A 233 18.78 36.18 -21.07
N CYS A 234 18.34 37.14 -20.30
CA CYS A 234 17.13 37.94 -20.56
C CYS A 234 17.55 39.13 -21.40
N GLU A 235 17.48 39.01 -22.74
CA GLU A 235 17.52 40.18 -23.62
C GLU A 235 16.16 40.87 -23.67
N ALA A 236 16.11 42.09 -23.18
CA ALA A 236 15.02 43.04 -23.39
C ALA A 236 14.96 43.46 -24.86
N ARG A 237 13.77 43.38 -25.45
CA ARG A 237 13.46 44.13 -26.69
C ARG A 237 12.34 45.10 -26.41
N GLU A 238 12.64 46.34 -26.82
CA GLU A 238 11.79 47.53 -26.90
C GLU A 238 10.48 47.32 -27.67
#